data_9456f7004ae45f76e4b24ec8bf698f88
#
_entry.id   9456f7004ae45f76e4b24ec8bf698f88
#
_cell.length_a   1.000
_cell.length_b   1.000
_cell.length_c   1.000
_cell.angle_alpha   90.00
_cell.angle_beta   90.00
_cell.angle_gamma   90.00
#
_symmetry.space_group_name_H-M   'P 1'
#
loop_
_entity.id
_entity.type
_entity.pdbx_description
1 polymer ?
#
loop_
_entity_poly.entity_id
_entity_poly.type
_entity_poly.pdbx_seq_one_letter_code
_entity_poly.pdbx_strand_id
1 'polypeptide(L)'
;MPNIYDSAYDLEKAIRESDEFDNLKSAFDAVMNDPEAKQMFDRFRNIQMGLQEKQMQGEDISEEEVEQARQVVELVQQHEDISKLMEEEQRLNMVINDVSRIITKPLEELYGMDEQNN
;
A
#
# COMPACT_ATOMS: atom_id res chain seq x y z
N MET A 1 -28.34 -19.76 -2.38
CA MET A 1 -27.67 -18.81 -1.49
C MET A 1 -26.37 -18.32 -2.14
N PRO A 2 -26.14 -17.02 -2.14
CA PRO A 2 -24.85 -16.52 -2.63
C PRO A 2 -23.74 -16.99 -1.69
N ASN A 3 -22.68 -17.50 -2.29
CA ASN A 3 -21.50 -17.93 -1.57
C ASN A 3 -20.69 -16.66 -1.23
N ILE A 4 -20.16 -16.59 -0.03
CA ILE A 4 -19.33 -15.46 0.42
C ILE A 4 -18.14 -15.28 -0.54
N TYR A 5 -17.56 -16.39 -1.00
CA TYR A 5 -16.41 -16.33 -1.90
C TYR A 5 -16.77 -15.77 -3.28
N ASP A 6 -17.98 -16.06 -3.76
CA ASP A 6 -18.45 -15.47 -5.02
C ASP A 6 -18.54 -13.95 -4.90
N SER A 7 -19.06 -13.47 -3.78
CA SER A 7 -19.11 -12.02 -3.50
C SER A 7 -17.71 -11.42 -3.39
N ALA A 8 -16.77 -12.15 -2.79
CA ALA A 8 -15.39 -11.71 -2.68
C ALA A 8 -14.72 -11.60 -4.05
N TYR A 9 -14.98 -12.55 -4.96
CA TYR A 9 -14.47 -12.50 -6.31
C TYR A 9 -15.09 -11.38 -7.13
N ASP A 10 -16.38 -11.10 -6.91
CA ASP A 10 -17.03 -9.95 -7.52
C ASP A 10 -16.37 -8.65 -7.08
N LEU A 11 -16.02 -8.57 -5.81
CA LEU A 11 -15.33 -7.40 -5.25
C LEU A 11 -13.91 -7.27 -5.85
N GLU A 12 -13.20 -8.38 -5.97
CA GLU A 12 -11.89 -8.38 -6.62
C GLU A 12 -11.98 -7.82 -8.03
N LYS A 13 -12.99 -8.27 -8.79
CA LYS A 13 -13.22 -7.81 -10.15
C LYS A 13 -13.52 -6.31 -10.18
N ALA A 14 -14.35 -5.84 -9.24
CA ALA A 14 -14.68 -4.42 -9.12
C ALA A 14 -13.43 -3.58 -8.86
N ILE A 15 -12.52 -4.07 -8.02
CA ILE A 15 -11.25 -3.39 -7.75
C ILE A 15 -10.39 -3.33 -9.02
N ARG A 16 -10.29 -4.44 -9.76
CA ARG A 16 -9.52 -4.50 -11.00
C ARG A 16 -10.05 -3.55 -12.06
N GLU A 17 -11.34 -3.30 -12.07
CA GLU A 17 -12.00 -2.44 -13.05
C GLU A 17 -12.14 -0.99 -12.55
N SER A 18 -11.70 -0.70 -11.34
CA SER A 18 -11.82 0.63 -10.75
C SER A 18 -10.83 1.62 -11.36
N ASP A 19 -11.19 2.90 -11.31
CA ASP A 19 -10.32 3.98 -11.76
C ASP A 19 -9.05 4.03 -10.90
N GLU A 20 -9.17 3.76 -9.60
CA GLU A 20 -8.03 3.77 -8.68
C GLU A 20 -6.99 2.73 -9.09
N PHE A 21 -7.43 1.53 -9.45
CA PHE A 21 -6.50 0.48 -9.90
C PHE A 21 -5.88 0.83 -11.25
N ASP A 22 -6.69 1.35 -12.18
CA ASP A 22 -6.21 1.74 -13.49
C ASP A 22 -5.15 2.84 -13.39
N ASN A 23 -5.40 3.84 -12.55
CA ASN A 23 -4.45 4.92 -12.31
C ASN A 23 -3.15 4.42 -11.69
N LEU A 24 -3.26 3.49 -10.73
CA LEU A 24 -2.09 2.89 -10.10
C LEU A 24 -1.27 2.11 -11.12
N LYS A 25 -1.93 1.32 -11.96
CA LYS A 25 -1.26 0.53 -12.98
C LYS A 25 -0.51 1.42 -13.97
N SER A 26 -1.14 2.51 -14.41
CA SER A 26 -0.51 3.46 -15.32
C SER A 26 0.72 4.11 -14.68
N ALA A 27 0.61 4.50 -13.42
CA ALA A 27 1.73 5.10 -12.69
C ALA A 27 2.86 4.09 -12.49
N PHE A 28 2.51 2.84 -12.19
CA PHE A 28 3.47 1.75 -12.06
C PHE A 28 4.22 1.52 -13.36
N ASP A 29 3.50 1.46 -14.48
CA ASP A 29 4.11 1.23 -15.79
C ASP A 29 5.07 2.37 -16.16
N ALA A 30 4.73 3.61 -15.82
CA ALA A 30 5.59 4.75 -16.08
C ALA A 30 6.93 4.62 -15.35
N VAL A 31 6.90 4.17 -14.10
CA VAL A 31 8.13 3.96 -13.32
C VAL A 31 8.93 2.77 -13.89
N MET A 32 8.26 1.68 -14.20
CA MET A 32 8.93 0.47 -14.71
C MET A 32 9.56 0.68 -16.08
N ASN A 33 9.03 1.59 -16.89
CA ASN A 33 9.56 1.89 -18.23
C ASN A 33 10.72 2.90 -18.21
N ASP A 34 11.01 3.50 -17.06
CA ASP A 34 12.13 4.41 -16.87
C ASP A 34 13.19 3.70 -16.03
N PRO A 35 14.35 3.32 -16.62
CA PRO A 35 15.36 2.55 -15.89
C PRO A 35 15.87 3.23 -14.63
N GLU A 36 16.01 4.56 -14.64
CA GLU A 36 16.47 5.32 -13.49
C GLU A 36 15.42 5.29 -12.38
N ALA A 37 14.16 5.55 -12.73
CA ALA A 37 13.06 5.53 -11.78
C ALA A 37 12.88 4.15 -11.19
N LYS A 38 12.96 3.12 -12.02
CA LYS A 38 12.81 1.73 -11.56
C LYS A 38 13.89 1.37 -10.54
N GLN A 39 15.13 1.72 -10.82
CA GLN A 39 16.25 1.44 -9.92
C GLN A 39 16.06 2.13 -8.57
N MET A 40 15.66 3.39 -8.60
CA MET A 40 15.42 4.18 -7.40
C MET A 40 14.26 3.62 -6.59
N PHE A 41 13.18 3.22 -7.26
CA PHE A 41 12.01 2.65 -6.63
C PHE A 41 12.33 1.29 -6.00
N ASP A 42 13.08 0.43 -6.70
CA ASP A 42 13.50 -0.86 -6.16
C ASP A 42 14.35 -0.69 -4.90
N ARG A 43 15.25 0.28 -4.90
CA ARG A 43 16.06 0.59 -3.73
C ARG A 43 15.21 1.02 -2.55
N PHE A 44 14.23 1.88 -2.81
CA PHE A 44 13.29 2.35 -1.78
C PHE A 44 12.52 1.17 -1.17
N ARG A 45 11.99 0.28 -2.01
CA ARG A 45 11.24 -0.87 -1.54
C ARG A 45 12.11 -1.83 -0.74
N ASN A 46 13.33 -2.06 -1.18
CA ASN A 46 14.25 -2.95 -0.45
C ASN A 46 14.56 -2.41 0.93
N ILE A 47 14.74 -1.10 1.05
CA ILE A 47 14.99 -0.47 2.35
C ILE A 47 13.75 -0.60 3.25
N GLN A 48 12.57 -0.33 2.72
CA GLN A 48 11.33 -0.48 3.48
C GLN A 48 11.13 -1.92 3.99
N MET A 49 11.34 -2.89 3.11
CA MET A 49 11.18 -4.30 3.47
C MET A 49 12.19 -4.72 4.52
N GLY A 50 13.43 -4.26 4.40
CA GLY A 50 14.47 -4.54 5.38
C GLY A 50 14.15 -3.99 6.76
N LEU A 51 13.65 -2.75 6.82
CA LEU A 51 13.26 -2.13 8.09
C LEU A 51 12.06 -2.83 8.71
N GLN A 52 11.08 -3.18 7.87
CA GLN A 52 9.89 -3.88 8.34
C GLN A 52 10.25 -5.26 8.91
N GLU A 53 11.14 -5.98 8.24
CA GLU A 53 11.61 -7.28 8.70
C GLU A 53 12.30 -7.16 10.06
N LYS A 54 13.16 -6.14 10.24
CA LYS A 54 13.80 -5.91 11.53
C LYS A 54 12.80 -5.62 12.64
N GLN A 55 11.78 -4.83 12.35
CA GLN A 55 10.73 -4.54 13.32
C GLN A 55 9.99 -5.81 13.72
N MET A 56 9.70 -6.68 12.74
CA MET A 56 9.00 -7.94 13.01
C MET A 56 9.84 -8.90 13.84
N GLN A 57 11.16 -8.85 13.70
CA GLN A 57 12.08 -9.69 14.46
C GLN A 57 12.48 -9.08 15.79
N GLY A 58 12.01 -7.87 16.08
CA GLY A 58 12.36 -7.18 17.30
C GLY A 58 13.78 -6.63 17.33
N GLU A 59 14.42 -6.52 16.17
CA GLU A 59 15.77 -5.97 16.08
C GLU A 59 15.72 -4.44 16.08
N ASP A 60 16.78 -3.84 16.64
CA ASP A 60 16.92 -2.39 16.65
C ASP A 60 17.33 -1.88 15.28
N ILE A 61 16.80 -0.72 14.91
CA ILE A 61 17.16 -0.04 13.68
C ILE A 61 18.26 0.97 14.03
N SER A 62 19.41 0.89 13.34
CA SER A 62 20.53 1.78 13.58
C SER A 62 20.24 3.19 13.06
N GLU A 63 20.98 4.18 13.58
CA GLU A 63 20.88 5.54 13.10
C GLU A 63 21.29 5.66 11.63
N GLU A 64 22.27 4.87 11.22
CA GLU A 64 22.71 4.82 9.82
C GLU A 64 21.59 4.33 8.90
N GLU A 65 20.87 3.30 9.32
CA GLU A 65 19.75 2.76 8.54
C GLU A 65 18.62 3.78 8.43
N VAL A 66 18.32 4.50 9.51
CA VAL A 66 17.32 5.56 9.51
C VAL A 66 17.71 6.67 8.53
N GLU A 67 18.98 7.06 8.56
CA GLU A 67 19.49 8.12 7.68
C GLU A 67 19.45 7.70 6.21
N GLN A 68 19.81 6.45 5.90
CA GLN A 68 19.73 5.93 4.54
C GLN A 68 18.27 5.93 4.05
N ALA A 69 17.34 5.51 4.92
CA ALA A 69 15.93 5.51 4.57
C ALA A 69 15.43 6.92 4.29
N ARG A 70 15.85 7.89 5.12
CA ARG A 70 15.45 9.29 4.95
C ARG A 70 15.96 9.85 3.64
N GLN A 71 17.20 9.57 3.29
CA GLN A 71 17.79 10.05 2.03
C GLN A 71 17.06 9.50 0.81
N VAL A 72 16.73 8.20 0.84
CA VAL A 72 16.03 7.58 -0.27
C VAL A 72 14.61 8.12 -0.38
N VAL A 73 13.92 8.34 0.75
CA VAL A 73 12.58 8.93 0.75
C VAL A 73 12.61 10.32 0.10
N GLU A 74 13.61 11.14 0.43
CA GLU A 74 13.76 12.45 -0.18
C GLU A 74 13.93 12.37 -1.70
N LEU A 75 14.76 11.43 -2.15
CA LEU A 75 15.01 11.24 -3.58
C LEU A 75 13.75 10.79 -4.32
N VAL A 76 12.99 9.84 -3.74
CA VAL A 76 11.75 9.35 -4.36
C VAL A 76 10.69 10.46 -4.42
N GLN A 77 10.61 11.28 -3.38
CA GLN A 77 9.63 12.38 -3.34
C GLN A 77 9.93 13.45 -4.38
N GLN A 78 11.19 13.60 -4.76
CA GLN A 78 11.59 14.56 -5.80
C GLN A 78 11.38 14.02 -7.20
N HIS A 79 11.22 12.70 -7.35
CA HIS A 79 10.99 12.10 -8.66
C HIS A 79 9.49 12.09 -8.96
N GLU A 80 9.10 12.81 -10.01
CA GLU A 80 7.68 13.01 -10.33
C GLU A 80 6.92 11.70 -10.54
N ASP A 81 7.48 10.77 -11.31
CA ASP A 81 6.80 9.50 -11.62
C ASP A 81 6.67 8.61 -10.39
N ILE A 82 7.71 8.55 -9.56
CA ILE A 82 7.66 7.73 -8.33
C ILE A 82 6.71 8.35 -7.32
N SER A 83 6.74 9.67 -7.18
CA SER A 83 5.83 10.38 -6.30
C SER A 83 4.37 10.12 -6.68
N LYS A 84 4.09 10.13 -7.99
CA LYS A 84 2.75 9.83 -8.47
C LYS A 84 2.36 8.39 -8.19
N LEU A 85 3.28 7.45 -8.39
CA LEU A 85 3.02 6.04 -8.08
C LEU A 85 2.66 5.87 -6.60
N MET A 86 3.40 6.52 -5.72
CA MET A 86 3.14 6.42 -4.28
C MET A 86 1.78 7.04 -3.91
N GLU A 87 1.42 8.13 -4.55
CA GLU A 87 0.13 8.77 -4.35
C GLU A 87 -1.03 7.88 -4.78
N GLU A 88 -0.91 7.27 -5.96
CA GLU A 88 -1.95 6.36 -6.47
C GLU A 88 -2.04 5.08 -5.63
N GLU A 89 -0.90 4.59 -5.15
CA GLU A 89 -0.88 3.45 -4.23
C GLU A 89 -1.63 3.75 -2.94
N GLN A 90 -1.44 4.95 -2.38
CA GLN A 90 -2.17 5.36 -1.18
C GLN A 90 -3.68 5.41 -1.42
N ARG A 91 -4.10 5.90 -2.58
CA ARG A 91 -5.53 5.97 -2.92
C ARG A 91 -6.16 4.60 -2.96
N LEU A 92 -5.49 3.63 -3.60
CA LEU A 92 -6.01 2.26 -3.63
C LEU A 92 -5.99 1.63 -2.25
N ASN A 93 -4.95 1.88 -1.47
CA ASN A 93 -4.88 1.39 -0.09
C ASN A 93 -6.02 1.90 0.76
N MET A 94 -6.45 3.15 0.56
CA MET A 94 -7.61 3.70 1.26
C MET A 94 -8.88 2.94 0.91
N VAL A 95 -9.07 2.61 -0.36
CA VAL A 95 -10.22 1.81 -0.81
C VAL A 95 -10.20 0.44 -0.13
N ILE A 96 -9.04 -0.22 -0.13
CA ILE A 96 -8.90 -1.55 0.47
C ILE A 96 -9.15 -1.49 1.97
N ASN A 97 -8.65 -0.46 2.64
CA ASN A 97 -8.90 -0.28 4.08
C ASN A 97 -10.37 -0.04 4.37
N ASP A 98 -11.06 0.74 3.53
CA ASP A 98 -12.49 0.99 3.68
C ASP A 98 -13.27 -0.30 3.48
N VAL A 99 -12.93 -1.09 2.46
CA VAL A 99 -13.56 -2.39 2.22
C VAL A 99 -13.33 -3.32 3.41
N SER A 100 -12.10 -3.36 3.93
CA SER A 100 -11.78 -4.18 5.09
C SER A 100 -12.64 -3.84 6.30
N ARG A 101 -12.87 -2.54 6.54
CA ARG A 101 -13.75 -2.11 7.63
C ARG A 101 -15.19 -2.52 7.39
N ILE A 102 -15.64 -2.49 6.15
CA ILE A 102 -17.00 -2.89 5.81
C ILE A 102 -17.21 -4.38 6.07
N ILE A 103 -16.28 -5.22 5.63
CA ILE A 103 -16.42 -6.67 5.75
C ILE A 103 -16.19 -7.17 7.18
N THR A 104 -15.50 -6.42 8.02
CA THR A 104 -15.27 -6.80 9.43
C THR A 104 -16.33 -6.23 10.37
N LYS A 105 -17.20 -5.36 9.86
CA LYS A 105 -18.20 -4.71 10.69
C LYS A 105 -19.11 -5.67 11.46
N PRO A 106 -19.62 -6.77 10.84
CA PRO A 106 -20.44 -7.72 11.62
C PRO A 106 -19.73 -8.27 12.85
N LEU A 107 -18.41 -8.53 12.72
CA LEU A 107 -17.62 -9.02 13.84
C LEU A 107 -17.46 -7.95 14.91
N GLU A 108 -17.23 -6.70 14.50
CA GLU A 108 -17.09 -5.58 15.43
C GLU A 108 -18.38 -5.33 16.18
N GLU A 109 -19.52 -5.41 15.49
CA GLU A 109 -20.82 -5.23 16.12
C GLU A 109 -21.11 -6.33 17.15
N LEU A 110 -20.72 -7.58 16.83
CA LEU A 110 -20.92 -8.69 17.74
C LEU A 110 -20.17 -8.48 19.06
N TYR A 111 -18.98 -7.93 19.00
CA TYR A 111 -18.17 -7.68 20.20
C TYR A 111 -18.35 -6.27 20.78
N GLY A 112 -19.23 -5.46 20.17
CA GLY A 112 -19.47 -4.09 20.64
C GLY A 112 -18.32 -3.12 20.38
N MET A 113 -17.42 -3.46 19.47
CA MET A 113 -16.22 -2.67 19.19
C MET A 113 -16.52 -1.42 18.37
N ASP A 114 -17.61 -1.42 17.59
CA ASP A 114 -17.98 -0.30 16.75
C ASP A 114 -18.43 0.92 17.57
N GLU A 115 -18.97 0.72 18.77
CA GLU A 115 -19.41 1.78 19.65
C GLU A 115 -18.22 2.62 20.17
N GLN A 116 -17.04 2.04 20.20
CA GLN A 116 -15.84 2.71 20.71
C GLN A 116 -15.23 3.67 19.69
N ASN A 117 -15.65 3.58 18.44
CA ASN A 117 -15.11 4.40 17.35
C ASN A 117 -15.99 5.60 17.02
N ASN A 118 -17.06 5.80 17.76
CA ASN A 118 -17.98 6.94 17.54
C ASN A 118 -17.64 8.11 18.46
#